data_b9038c44a19c5fb7a7852f9157315f97
#
_entry.id   b9038c44a19c5fb7a7852f9157315f97
#
_cell.length_a   1.000
_cell.length_b   1.000
_cell.length_c   1.000
_cell.angle_alpha   90.00
_cell.angle_beta   90.00
_cell.angle_gamma   90.00
#
_symmetry.space_group_name_H-M   'P 1'
#
loop_
_entity.id
_entity.type
_entity.pdbx_description
1 polymer ?
#
loop_
_entity_poly.entity_id
_entity_poly.type
_entity_poly.pdbx_seq_one_letter_code
_entity_poly.pdbx_strand_id
1 'polypeptide(L)'
;MPARIATAATLALVVPTYNERDRLPELVRAIFDVYQAAGVDGEIVIVDDNSPDGTGNLADELALRFPIRVIHRGGKLGLGTAVIDGFNASEAEYVGVIDADLSHPPDLVPRMLRAIQDAHADIVIGSRYIPGGGTRNWELSRVLMSRFACLLARGLTPVKDVTSGFFLIRRELARGVTISAGGFKICLELLIRSAPARVIEVPYVFTGRTAGKSKMNLAEAMGYLKQLRDLRAYRRKHRIPTPEYRTC
;
A
#
# COMPACT_ATOMS: atom_id res chain seq x y z
N MET A 1 -15.83 -9.61 33.99
CA MET A 1 -15.46 -10.14 32.66
C MET A 1 -13.94 -10.19 32.61
N PRO A 2 -13.31 -11.34 32.30
CA PRO A 2 -11.85 -11.35 32.19
C PRO A 2 -11.41 -10.42 31.05
N ALA A 3 -10.41 -9.58 31.33
CA ALA A 3 -9.78 -8.73 30.35
C ALA A 3 -9.31 -9.62 29.19
N ARG A 4 -9.85 -9.41 27.99
CA ARG A 4 -9.34 -10.02 26.76
C ARG A 4 -7.88 -9.59 26.66
N ILE A 5 -6.96 -10.50 26.79
CA ILE A 5 -5.57 -10.26 26.41
C ILE A 5 -5.69 -9.88 24.93
N ALA A 6 -5.44 -8.61 24.61
CA ALA A 6 -5.51 -8.11 23.24
C ALA A 6 -4.40 -8.83 22.46
N THR A 7 -4.76 -9.93 21.79
CA THR A 7 -3.89 -10.50 20.76
C THR A 7 -3.73 -9.46 19.67
N ALA A 8 -2.51 -9.27 19.20
CA ALA A 8 -2.27 -8.35 18.09
C ALA A 8 -3.15 -8.76 16.91
N ALA A 9 -3.73 -7.79 16.20
CA ALA A 9 -4.52 -8.05 15.00
C ALA A 9 -3.71 -8.85 13.96
N THR A 10 -4.39 -9.65 13.16
CA THR A 10 -3.72 -10.38 12.08
C THR A 10 -3.27 -9.44 10.98
N LEU A 11 -4.08 -8.44 10.66
CA LEU A 11 -3.84 -7.50 9.57
C LEU A 11 -4.07 -6.05 10.01
N ALA A 12 -3.16 -5.15 9.64
CA ALA A 12 -3.38 -3.71 9.71
C ALA A 12 -3.33 -3.09 8.31
N LEU A 13 -4.38 -2.38 7.91
CA LEU A 13 -4.36 -1.59 6.69
C LEU A 13 -4.03 -0.14 7.01
N VAL A 14 -2.93 0.34 6.46
CA VAL A 14 -2.54 1.76 6.52
C VAL A 14 -3.27 2.52 5.41
N VAL A 15 -3.95 3.57 5.81
CA VAL A 15 -4.69 4.49 4.94
C VAL A 15 -4.06 5.88 5.07
N PRO A 16 -3.13 6.25 4.18
CA PRO A 16 -2.61 7.61 4.14
C PRO A 16 -3.69 8.58 3.66
N THR A 17 -3.87 9.70 4.35
CA THR A 17 -4.90 10.69 4.03
C THR A 17 -4.32 12.09 3.87
N TYR A 18 -4.85 12.81 2.86
CA TYR A 18 -4.71 14.25 2.71
C TYR A 18 -5.89 14.81 1.91
N ASN A 19 -6.83 15.48 2.61
CA ASN A 19 -8.10 15.98 2.04
C ASN A 19 -8.99 14.86 1.47
N GLU A 20 -9.28 13.86 2.30
CA GLU A 20 -10.11 12.69 1.94
C GLU A 20 -11.38 12.57 2.82
N ARG A 21 -11.82 13.68 3.43
CA ARG A 21 -12.95 13.71 4.38
C ARG A 21 -14.21 13.04 3.83
N ASP A 22 -14.54 13.30 2.57
CA ASP A 22 -15.79 12.82 1.97
C ASP A 22 -15.78 11.31 1.69
N ARG A 23 -14.59 10.73 1.48
CA ARG A 23 -14.44 9.32 1.10
C ARG A 23 -14.11 8.39 2.26
N LEU A 24 -13.45 8.93 3.27
CA LEU A 24 -12.95 8.14 4.39
C LEU A 24 -14.02 7.31 5.10
N PRO A 25 -15.25 7.81 5.40
CA PRO A 25 -16.27 7.00 6.07
C PRO A 25 -16.77 5.82 5.24
N GLU A 26 -16.86 5.99 3.92
CA GLU A 26 -17.27 4.92 2.99
C GLU A 26 -16.21 3.83 2.94
N LEU A 27 -14.93 4.20 2.80
CA LEU A 27 -13.82 3.26 2.81
C LEU A 27 -13.74 2.47 4.12
N VAL A 28 -13.81 3.16 5.26
CA VAL A 28 -13.75 2.53 6.59
C VAL A 28 -14.84 1.48 6.74
N ARG A 29 -16.08 1.81 6.40
CA ARG A 29 -17.19 0.86 6.45
C ARG A 29 -16.96 -0.33 5.53
N ALA A 30 -16.59 -0.08 4.27
CA ALA A 30 -16.33 -1.15 3.30
C ALA A 30 -15.23 -2.10 3.76
N ILE A 31 -14.15 -1.61 4.40
CA ILE A 31 -13.09 -2.47 4.93
C ILE A 31 -13.63 -3.33 6.08
N PHE A 32 -14.34 -2.76 7.05
CA PHE A 32 -14.83 -3.53 8.19
C PHE A 32 -15.96 -4.51 7.83
N ASP A 33 -16.82 -4.16 6.86
CA ASP A 33 -17.81 -5.10 6.32
C ASP A 33 -17.12 -6.32 5.71
N VAL A 34 -16.05 -6.10 4.96
CA VAL A 34 -15.24 -7.18 4.36
C VAL A 34 -14.48 -7.98 5.43
N TYR A 35 -13.93 -7.33 6.44
CA TYR A 35 -13.27 -8.02 7.57
C TYR A 35 -14.26 -8.92 8.30
N GLN A 36 -15.45 -8.41 8.61
CA GLN A 36 -16.52 -9.17 9.27
C GLN A 36 -16.97 -10.36 8.43
N ALA A 37 -17.23 -10.14 7.12
CA ALA A 37 -17.69 -11.19 6.22
C ALA A 37 -16.65 -12.31 6.02
N ALA A 38 -15.36 -11.98 6.06
CA ALA A 38 -14.27 -12.93 5.86
C ALA A 38 -13.65 -13.47 7.16
N GLY A 39 -14.12 -13.04 8.33
CA GLY A 39 -13.56 -13.44 9.62
C GLY A 39 -12.13 -12.93 9.85
N VAL A 40 -11.76 -11.78 9.28
CA VAL A 40 -10.44 -11.18 9.44
C VAL A 40 -10.39 -10.38 10.73
N ASP A 41 -9.46 -10.73 11.63
CA ASP A 41 -9.11 -9.89 12.78
C ASP A 41 -8.17 -8.79 12.30
N GLY A 42 -8.72 -7.59 12.05
CA GLY A 42 -7.99 -6.51 11.40
C GLY A 42 -8.25 -5.14 12.02
N GLU A 43 -7.26 -4.27 11.93
CA GLU A 43 -7.33 -2.84 12.29
C GLU A 43 -7.05 -1.95 11.08
N ILE A 44 -7.42 -0.69 11.16
CA ILE A 44 -7.02 0.35 10.22
C ILE A 44 -6.09 1.33 10.94
N VAL A 45 -5.00 1.73 10.28
CA VAL A 45 -4.14 2.83 10.73
C VAL A 45 -4.28 3.99 9.75
N ILE A 46 -5.00 5.03 10.15
CA ILE A 46 -5.15 6.24 9.35
C ILE A 46 -3.98 7.16 9.67
N VAL A 47 -3.25 7.59 8.63
CA VAL A 47 -2.13 8.52 8.77
C VAL A 47 -2.46 9.82 8.04
N ASP A 48 -2.83 10.84 8.80
CA ASP A 48 -3.27 12.12 8.25
C ASP A 48 -2.13 13.15 8.16
N ASP A 49 -1.88 13.63 6.95
CA ASP A 49 -0.84 14.61 6.63
C ASP A 49 -1.29 16.07 6.93
N ASN A 50 -1.94 16.28 8.09
CA ASN A 50 -2.48 17.57 8.54
C ASN A 50 -3.49 18.15 7.54
N SER A 51 -4.53 17.39 7.25
CA SER A 51 -5.57 17.77 6.30
C SER A 51 -6.36 19.00 6.76
N PRO A 52 -6.41 20.09 5.97
CA PRO A 52 -7.17 21.30 6.34
C PRO A 52 -8.69 21.14 6.22
N ASP A 53 -9.20 20.08 5.55
CA ASP A 53 -10.62 19.83 5.36
C ASP A 53 -11.31 19.13 6.54
N GLY A 54 -10.55 18.82 7.61
CA GLY A 54 -11.05 18.13 8.79
C GLY A 54 -11.04 16.59 8.68
N THR A 55 -10.32 16.01 7.72
CA THR A 55 -10.16 14.55 7.59
C THR A 55 -9.65 13.93 8.88
N GLY A 56 -8.63 14.53 9.53
CA GLY A 56 -8.06 14.02 10.78
C GLY A 56 -9.08 13.96 11.92
N ASN A 57 -9.86 15.02 12.12
CA ASN A 57 -10.91 15.02 13.14
C ASN A 57 -11.98 13.95 12.88
N LEU A 58 -12.37 13.77 11.61
CA LEU A 58 -13.30 12.71 11.22
C LEU A 58 -12.70 11.31 11.47
N ALA A 59 -11.41 11.14 11.27
CA ALA A 59 -10.72 9.87 11.58
C ALA A 59 -10.81 9.56 13.09
N ASP A 60 -10.64 10.55 13.97
CA ASP A 60 -10.80 10.39 15.42
C ASP A 60 -12.23 10.00 15.80
N GLU A 61 -13.25 10.60 15.16
CA GLU A 61 -14.65 10.22 15.37
C GLU A 61 -14.93 8.77 14.95
N LEU A 62 -14.35 8.31 13.83
CA LEU A 62 -14.47 6.94 13.37
C LEU A 62 -13.77 5.96 14.30
N ALA A 63 -12.64 6.34 14.91
CA ALA A 63 -11.90 5.53 15.87
C ALA A 63 -12.69 5.22 17.16
N LEU A 64 -13.72 6.01 17.48
CA LEU A 64 -14.64 5.73 18.59
C LEU A 64 -15.57 4.52 18.33
N ARG A 65 -15.71 4.10 17.05
CA ARG A 65 -16.68 3.07 16.63
C ARG A 65 -16.03 1.85 16.01
N PHE A 66 -14.82 1.99 15.50
CA PHE A 66 -14.10 0.95 14.78
C PHE A 66 -12.69 0.77 15.36
N PRO A 67 -12.05 -0.39 15.21
CA PRO A 67 -10.66 -0.60 15.59
C PRO A 67 -9.71 0.17 14.65
N ILE A 68 -9.67 1.47 14.86
CA ILE A 68 -8.85 2.42 14.08
C ILE A 68 -7.85 3.09 15.02
N ARG A 69 -6.62 3.19 14.54
CA ARG A 69 -5.57 4.03 15.10
C ARG A 69 -5.36 5.23 14.20
N VAL A 70 -5.31 6.43 14.75
CA VAL A 70 -5.08 7.67 14.00
C VAL A 70 -3.71 8.24 14.35
N ILE A 71 -2.97 8.64 13.31
CA ILE A 71 -1.70 9.35 13.43
C ILE A 71 -1.87 10.70 12.75
N HIS A 72 -1.79 11.77 13.54
CA HIS A 72 -1.76 13.15 13.04
C HIS A 72 -0.32 13.57 12.81
N ARG A 73 0.03 13.88 11.57
CA ARG A 73 1.36 14.36 11.21
C ARG A 73 1.41 15.89 11.21
N GLY A 74 2.58 16.46 11.45
CA GLY A 74 2.73 17.92 11.53
C GLY A 74 2.57 18.66 10.19
N GLY A 75 2.40 17.92 9.06
CA GLY A 75 2.24 18.49 7.72
C GLY A 75 2.31 17.46 6.63
N LYS A 76 2.26 17.89 5.37
CA LYS A 76 2.37 17.02 4.19
C LYS A 76 3.81 16.53 4.00
N LEU A 77 4.16 15.43 4.65
CA LEU A 77 5.52 14.86 4.67
C LEU A 77 5.75 13.77 3.61
N GLY A 78 4.71 13.42 2.85
CA GLY A 78 4.78 12.50 1.72
C GLY A 78 4.27 11.09 2.02
N LEU A 79 3.75 10.44 0.96
CA LEU A 79 3.08 9.14 1.02
C LEU A 79 3.97 8.04 1.62
N GLY A 80 5.21 7.93 1.17
CA GLY A 80 6.11 6.86 1.61
C GLY A 80 6.38 6.89 3.11
N THR A 81 6.62 8.07 3.67
CA THR A 81 6.85 8.22 5.11
C THR A 81 5.57 8.01 5.91
N ALA A 82 4.39 8.41 5.37
CA ALA A 82 3.10 8.14 6.01
C ALA A 82 2.85 6.63 6.15
N VAL A 83 3.16 5.86 5.12
CA VAL A 83 3.02 4.39 5.14
C VAL A 83 3.95 3.77 6.19
N ILE A 84 5.21 4.21 6.28
CA ILE A 84 6.15 3.69 7.28
C ILE A 84 5.72 4.05 8.69
N ASP A 85 5.24 5.27 8.92
CA ASP A 85 4.70 5.66 10.24
C ASP A 85 3.52 4.76 10.63
N GLY A 86 2.63 4.47 9.67
CA GLY A 86 1.52 3.54 9.88
C GLY A 86 1.97 2.10 10.17
N PHE A 87 2.95 1.57 9.46
CA PHE A 87 3.50 0.24 9.71
C PHE A 87 4.14 0.13 11.10
N ASN A 88 4.84 1.16 11.53
CA ASN A 88 5.49 1.20 12.84
C ASN A 88 4.49 1.34 14.00
N ALA A 89 3.31 1.86 13.74
CA ALA A 89 2.27 2.06 14.75
C ALA A 89 1.45 0.80 15.03
N SER A 90 1.52 -0.23 14.19
CA SER A 90 0.78 -1.48 14.36
C SER A 90 1.67 -2.61 14.86
N GLU A 91 1.07 -3.53 15.63
CA GLU A 91 1.68 -4.80 16.03
C GLU A 91 1.13 -6.01 15.26
N ALA A 92 0.28 -5.78 14.24
CA ALA A 92 -0.28 -6.84 13.40
C ALA A 92 0.80 -7.67 12.70
N GLU A 93 0.51 -8.94 12.42
CA GLU A 93 1.45 -9.84 11.72
C GLU A 93 1.72 -9.37 10.29
N TYR A 94 0.65 -8.92 9.62
CA TYR A 94 0.71 -8.36 8.26
C TYR A 94 0.31 -6.90 8.29
N VAL A 95 1.01 -6.09 7.52
CA VAL A 95 0.65 -4.69 7.29
C VAL A 95 0.43 -4.47 5.80
N GLY A 96 -0.48 -3.58 5.46
CA GLY A 96 -0.78 -3.30 4.06
C GLY A 96 -1.11 -1.84 3.83
N VAL A 97 -1.25 -1.46 2.57
CA VAL A 97 -1.61 -0.10 2.16
C VAL A 97 -2.83 -0.16 1.26
N ILE A 98 -3.76 0.75 1.49
CA ILE A 98 -4.91 1.00 0.63
C ILE A 98 -5.15 2.52 0.54
N ASP A 99 -5.43 3.03 -0.66
CA ASP A 99 -5.72 4.46 -0.86
C ASP A 99 -7.12 4.81 -0.33
N ALA A 100 -7.27 6.04 0.19
CA ALA A 100 -8.53 6.50 0.80
C ALA A 100 -9.68 6.74 -0.21
N ASP A 101 -9.42 6.69 -1.50
CA ASP A 101 -10.30 7.15 -2.58
C ASP A 101 -11.19 6.06 -3.21
N LEU A 102 -11.21 4.84 -2.63
CA LEU A 102 -11.95 3.67 -3.13
C LEU A 102 -11.49 3.19 -4.52
N SER A 103 -10.34 3.63 -5.01
CA SER A 103 -9.76 3.12 -6.27
C SER A 103 -9.23 1.70 -6.15
N HIS A 104 -8.91 1.28 -4.94
CA HIS A 104 -8.55 -0.08 -4.56
C HIS A 104 -9.75 -0.79 -3.95
N PRO A 105 -10.17 -1.96 -4.48
CA PRO A 105 -11.35 -2.67 -3.99
C PRO A 105 -11.07 -3.36 -2.65
N PRO A 106 -11.77 -2.99 -1.53
CA PRO A 106 -11.54 -3.62 -0.23
C PRO A 106 -11.86 -5.12 -0.19
N ASP A 107 -12.75 -5.61 -1.05
CA ASP A 107 -13.12 -7.01 -1.18
C ASP A 107 -11.96 -7.92 -1.65
N LEU A 108 -10.90 -7.35 -2.23
CA LEU A 108 -9.69 -8.08 -2.56
C LEU A 108 -8.83 -8.41 -1.33
N VAL A 109 -8.92 -7.65 -0.26
CA VAL A 109 -8.05 -7.79 0.93
C VAL A 109 -8.05 -9.20 1.52
N PRO A 110 -9.18 -9.88 1.73
CA PRO A 110 -9.17 -11.25 2.25
C PRO A 110 -8.50 -12.26 1.31
N ARG A 111 -8.62 -12.06 -0.01
CA ARG A 111 -7.93 -12.89 -0.99
C ARG A 111 -6.41 -12.67 -0.93
N MET A 112 -5.97 -11.43 -0.78
CA MET A 112 -4.56 -11.08 -0.59
C MET A 112 -4.02 -11.67 0.72
N LEU A 113 -4.79 -11.58 1.81
CA LEU A 113 -4.40 -12.16 3.10
C LEU A 113 -4.27 -13.67 3.03
N ARG A 114 -5.23 -14.37 2.42
CA ARG A 114 -5.09 -15.81 2.17
C ARG A 114 -3.88 -16.15 1.32
N ALA A 115 -3.66 -15.41 0.23
CA ALA A 115 -2.52 -15.66 -0.66
C ALA A 115 -1.16 -15.51 0.06
N ILE A 116 -1.01 -14.53 0.96
CA ILE A 116 0.24 -14.35 1.72
C ILE A 116 0.43 -15.46 2.76
N GLN A 117 -0.66 -15.91 3.41
CA GLN A 117 -0.63 -16.96 4.43
C GLN A 117 -0.41 -18.35 3.82
N ASP A 118 -1.22 -18.76 2.84
CA ASP A 118 -1.18 -20.11 2.25
C ASP A 118 0.13 -20.39 1.53
N ALA A 119 0.68 -19.40 0.86
CA ALA A 119 1.95 -19.54 0.15
C ALA A 119 3.17 -19.19 1.01
N HIS A 120 2.99 -18.82 2.27
CA HIS A 120 4.06 -18.28 3.12
C HIS A 120 4.85 -17.17 2.41
N ALA A 121 4.13 -16.30 1.70
CA ALA A 121 4.75 -15.21 0.98
C ALA A 121 5.16 -14.07 1.93
N ASP A 122 6.09 -13.25 1.49
CA ASP A 122 6.57 -12.10 2.22
C ASP A 122 5.83 -10.83 1.84
N ILE A 123 5.48 -10.72 0.55
CA ILE A 123 4.71 -9.60 -0.01
C ILE A 123 3.67 -10.15 -0.99
N VAL A 124 2.45 -9.62 -0.90
CA VAL A 124 1.39 -9.80 -1.88
C VAL A 124 0.99 -8.44 -2.44
N ILE A 125 0.93 -8.32 -3.76
CA ILE A 125 0.65 -7.08 -4.47
C ILE A 125 -0.64 -7.22 -5.27
N GLY A 126 -1.56 -6.30 -5.08
CA GLY A 126 -2.66 -6.11 -6.02
C GLY A 126 -2.12 -5.58 -7.34
N SER A 127 -2.32 -6.32 -8.43
CA SER A 127 -1.70 -6.05 -9.73
C SER A 127 -2.73 -5.74 -10.82
N ARG A 128 -2.46 -4.67 -11.56
CA ARG A 128 -3.23 -4.26 -12.73
C ARG A 128 -2.71 -4.89 -14.03
N TYR A 129 -1.51 -5.51 -13.98
CA TYR A 129 -0.74 -5.88 -15.17
C TYR A 129 -0.46 -7.37 -15.33
N ILE A 130 -1.15 -8.20 -14.56
CA ILE A 130 -1.23 -9.66 -14.76
C ILE A 130 -2.60 -10.05 -15.33
N PRO A 131 -2.77 -11.26 -15.88
CA PRO A 131 -4.07 -11.73 -16.39
C PRO A 131 -5.19 -11.57 -15.34
N GLY A 132 -6.33 -11.00 -15.74
CA GLY A 132 -7.44 -10.67 -14.86
C GLY A 132 -7.34 -9.29 -14.19
N GLY A 133 -6.20 -8.61 -14.27
CA GLY A 133 -6.02 -7.24 -13.80
C GLY A 133 -6.32 -6.20 -14.88
N GLY A 134 -6.53 -4.96 -14.47
CA GLY A 134 -6.80 -3.88 -15.41
C GLY A 134 -6.99 -2.52 -14.77
N THR A 135 -7.36 -1.55 -15.61
CA THR A 135 -7.71 -0.19 -15.20
C THR A 135 -9.02 0.23 -15.85
N ARG A 136 -9.90 0.89 -15.10
CA ARG A 136 -11.12 1.54 -15.61
C ARG A 136 -11.01 3.04 -15.43
N ASN A 137 -11.56 3.81 -16.36
CA ASN A 137 -11.60 5.27 -16.31
C ASN A 137 -10.20 5.94 -16.28
N TRP A 138 -9.17 5.29 -16.85
CA TRP A 138 -7.87 5.88 -17.06
C TRP A 138 -7.69 6.31 -18.50
N GLU A 139 -7.08 7.48 -18.71
CA GLU A 139 -6.60 7.88 -20.04
C GLU A 139 -5.49 6.92 -20.51
N LEU A 140 -5.48 6.62 -21.81
CA LEU A 140 -4.49 5.71 -22.40
C LEU A 140 -3.05 6.17 -22.12
N SER A 141 -2.80 7.47 -22.15
CA SER A 141 -1.52 8.08 -21.80
C SER A 141 -1.04 7.68 -20.41
N ARG A 142 -1.94 7.69 -19.42
CA ARG A 142 -1.66 7.28 -18.02
C ARG A 142 -1.34 5.80 -17.93
N VAL A 143 -2.08 4.95 -18.67
CA VAL A 143 -1.82 3.50 -18.74
C VAL A 143 -0.43 3.24 -19.31
N LEU A 144 -0.09 3.87 -20.43
CA LEU A 144 1.20 3.72 -21.12
C LEU A 144 2.35 4.17 -20.20
N MET A 145 2.22 5.33 -19.56
CA MET A 145 3.24 5.83 -18.63
C MET A 145 3.45 4.89 -17.43
N SER A 146 2.36 4.38 -16.84
CA SER A 146 2.46 3.44 -15.71
C SER A 146 3.11 2.12 -16.14
N ARG A 147 2.76 1.58 -17.31
CA ARG A 147 3.42 0.39 -17.87
C ARG A 147 4.90 0.63 -18.19
N PHE A 148 5.23 1.80 -18.72
CA PHE A 148 6.61 2.18 -18.99
C PHE A 148 7.43 2.28 -17.69
N ALA A 149 6.86 2.89 -16.64
CA ALA A 149 7.50 2.91 -15.33
C ALA A 149 7.77 1.50 -14.79
N CYS A 150 6.82 0.57 -14.90
CA CYS A 150 7.02 -0.82 -14.53
C CYS A 150 8.09 -1.51 -15.39
N LEU A 151 8.14 -1.22 -16.71
CA LEU A 151 9.16 -1.75 -17.61
C LEU A 151 10.57 -1.33 -17.19
N LEU A 152 10.77 -0.07 -16.81
CA LEU A 152 12.07 0.43 -16.34
C LEU A 152 12.58 -0.27 -15.07
N ALA A 153 11.68 -0.79 -14.25
CA ALA A 153 12.01 -1.52 -13.01
C ALA A 153 12.27 -3.02 -13.22
N ARG A 154 12.02 -3.59 -14.40
CA ARG A 154 12.17 -5.04 -14.67
C ARG A 154 13.56 -5.59 -14.38
N GLY A 155 14.61 -4.77 -14.46
CA GLY A 155 15.96 -5.17 -14.07
C GLY A 155 16.19 -5.29 -12.55
N LEU A 156 15.19 -4.85 -11.74
CA LEU A 156 15.26 -4.88 -10.28
C LEU A 156 14.43 -6.02 -9.67
N THR A 157 13.29 -6.38 -10.28
CA THR A 157 12.36 -7.37 -9.75
C THR A 157 11.53 -8.00 -10.88
N PRO A 158 11.07 -9.26 -10.74
CA PRO A 158 10.18 -9.89 -11.70
C PRO A 158 8.73 -9.38 -11.63
N VAL A 159 8.37 -8.63 -10.58
CA VAL A 159 7.02 -8.09 -10.35
C VAL A 159 6.57 -7.22 -11.52
N LYS A 160 5.32 -7.43 -11.97
CA LYS A 160 4.76 -6.72 -13.15
C LYS A 160 4.24 -5.34 -12.79
N ASP A 161 3.66 -5.18 -11.60
CA ASP A 161 3.07 -3.91 -11.14
C ASP A 161 3.78 -3.34 -9.92
N VAL A 162 5.03 -2.93 -10.10
CA VAL A 162 5.85 -2.30 -9.04
C VAL A 162 5.35 -0.91 -8.63
N THR A 163 4.38 -0.36 -9.37
CA THR A 163 3.80 0.97 -9.12
C THR A 163 2.47 0.90 -8.38
N SER A 164 2.04 -0.30 -7.98
CA SER A 164 0.83 -0.47 -7.19
C SER A 164 0.98 0.17 -5.81
N GLY A 165 -0.05 0.90 -5.37
CA GLY A 165 -0.21 1.37 -4.00
C GLY A 165 -0.95 0.37 -3.10
N PHE A 166 -1.36 -0.79 -3.64
CA PHE A 166 -2.18 -1.77 -2.96
C PHE A 166 -1.39 -3.07 -2.76
N PHE A 167 -0.94 -3.32 -1.54
CA PHE A 167 -0.14 -4.49 -1.21
C PHE A 167 -0.22 -4.83 0.28
N LEU A 168 0.10 -6.07 0.62
CA LEU A 168 0.33 -6.56 1.99
C LEU A 168 1.77 -7.06 2.11
N ILE A 169 2.37 -6.87 3.28
CA ILE A 169 3.73 -7.32 3.59
C ILE A 169 3.77 -7.87 5.01
N ARG A 170 4.62 -8.88 5.27
CA ARG A 170 4.96 -9.28 6.63
C ARG A 170 5.57 -8.11 7.38
N ARG A 171 5.00 -7.72 8.52
CA ARG A 171 5.44 -6.55 9.28
C ARG A 171 6.92 -6.59 9.62
N GLU A 172 7.44 -7.76 9.97
CA GLU A 172 8.86 -7.94 10.30
C GLU A 172 9.80 -7.49 9.17
N LEU A 173 9.41 -7.69 7.91
CA LEU A 173 10.19 -7.26 6.74
C LEU A 173 10.03 -5.76 6.44
N ALA A 174 8.93 -5.15 6.83
CA ALA A 174 8.72 -3.71 6.69
C ALA A 174 9.43 -2.91 7.79
N ARG A 175 9.66 -3.55 8.96
CA ARG A 175 10.24 -2.94 10.14
C ARG A 175 11.69 -2.54 9.88
N GLY A 176 12.04 -1.29 10.19
CA GLY A 176 13.40 -0.76 10.00
C GLY A 176 13.77 -0.42 8.56
N VAL A 177 12.86 -0.60 7.60
CA VAL A 177 13.10 -0.14 6.23
C VAL A 177 13.07 1.37 6.19
N THR A 178 14.20 1.98 5.86
CA THR A 178 14.29 3.42 5.61
C THR A 178 13.93 3.70 4.15
N ILE A 179 12.87 4.47 3.94
CA ILE A 179 12.44 4.90 2.60
C ILE A 179 13.07 6.25 2.29
N SER A 180 13.48 6.43 1.04
CA SER A 180 13.96 7.73 0.57
C SER A 180 12.84 8.76 0.65
N ALA A 181 13.09 9.95 1.23
CA ALA A 181 12.10 11.00 1.43
C ALA A 181 11.37 11.46 0.14
N GLY A 182 11.90 11.15 -1.03
CA GLY A 182 11.26 11.36 -2.35
C GLY A 182 10.70 10.09 -2.99
N GLY A 183 10.52 9.00 -2.21
CA GLY A 183 10.05 7.70 -2.73
C GLY A 183 8.62 7.74 -3.24
N PHE A 184 8.46 8.01 -4.54
CA PHE A 184 7.16 8.05 -5.21
C PHE A 184 6.48 6.68 -5.33
N LYS A 185 7.26 5.58 -5.23
CA LYS A 185 6.77 4.21 -5.42
C LYS A 185 7.23 3.34 -4.25
N ILE A 186 6.45 3.40 -3.16
CA ILE A 186 6.77 2.69 -1.92
C ILE A 186 6.84 1.17 -2.11
N CYS A 187 5.96 0.58 -2.91
CA CYS A 187 5.99 -0.85 -3.20
C CYS A 187 7.34 -1.29 -3.78
N LEU A 188 7.89 -0.53 -4.74
CA LEU A 188 9.21 -0.81 -5.31
C LEU A 188 10.34 -0.67 -4.29
N GLU A 189 10.28 0.33 -3.41
CA GLU A 189 11.26 0.50 -2.32
C GLU A 189 11.26 -0.72 -1.40
N LEU A 190 10.08 -1.16 -0.96
CA LEU A 190 9.92 -2.32 -0.10
C LEU A 190 10.40 -3.60 -0.80
N LEU A 191 10.02 -3.83 -2.07
CA LEU A 191 10.49 -4.98 -2.85
C LEU A 191 12.01 -5.13 -2.90
N ILE A 192 12.74 -4.03 -2.81
CA ILE A 192 14.21 -4.08 -2.87
C ILE A 192 14.85 -4.00 -1.49
N ARG A 193 14.33 -3.14 -0.61
CA ARG A 193 14.98 -2.87 0.68
C ARG A 193 14.65 -3.89 1.76
N SER A 194 13.45 -4.48 1.73
CA SER A 194 13.09 -5.56 2.65
C SER A 194 13.62 -6.93 2.23
N ALA A 195 14.17 -7.05 0.99
CA ALA A 195 14.75 -8.28 0.44
C ALA A 195 13.82 -9.52 0.60
N PRO A 196 12.56 -9.46 0.14
CA PRO A 196 11.63 -10.56 0.31
C PRO A 196 12.12 -11.81 -0.42
N ALA A 197 11.89 -12.98 0.17
CA ALA A 197 12.20 -14.26 -0.45
C ALA A 197 11.12 -14.68 -1.45
N ARG A 198 9.82 -14.38 -1.14
CA ARG A 198 8.68 -14.78 -1.96
C ARG A 198 7.69 -13.64 -2.14
N VAL A 199 7.32 -13.37 -3.40
CA VAL A 199 6.38 -12.31 -3.80
C VAL A 199 5.28 -12.87 -4.68
N ILE A 200 4.04 -12.46 -4.43
CA ILE A 200 2.85 -12.88 -5.20
C ILE A 200 2.14 -11.64 -5.74
N GLU A 201 1.65 -11.70 -6.97
CA GLU A 201 0.70 -10.74 -7.52
C GLU A 201 -0.69 -11.34 -7.64
N VAL A 202 -1.70 -10.59 -7.19
CA VAL A 202 -3.13 -10.95 -7.28
C VAL A 202 -3.81 -9.93 -8.19
N PRO A 203 -4.57 -10.36 -9.21
CA PRO A 203 -5.16 -9.43 -10.17
C PRO A 203 -6.29 -8.62 -9.56
N TYR A 204 -6.37 -7.34 -9.91
CA TYR A 204 -7.52 -6.48 -9.63
C TYR A 204 -7.71 -5.43 -10.71
N VAL A 205 -8.91 -4.85 -10.74
CA VAL A 205 -9.23 -3.73 -11.62
C VAL A 205 -9.22 -2.44 -10.82
N PHE A 206 -8.24 -1.59 -11.10
CA PHE A 206 -8.17 -0.24 -10.53
C PHE A 206 -9.23 0.66 -11.17
N THR A 207 -10.08 1.27 -10.37
CA THR A 207 -11.08 2.23 -10.87
C THR A 207 -10.60 3.65 -10.61
N GLY A 208 -10.26 4.38 -11.69
CA GLY A 208 -9.80 5.77 -11.59
C GLY A 208 -10.89 6.69 -11.04
N ARG A 209 -10.50 7.73 -10.30
CA ARG A 209 -11.40 8.80 -9.87
C ARG A 209 -12.06 9.46 -11.09
N THR A 210 -13.35 9.73 -11.00
CA THR A 210 -14.11 10.45 -12.03
C THR A 210 -13.75 11.96 -12.11
N ALA A 211 -13.08 12.49 -11.10
CA ALA A 211 -12.61 13.87 -11.05
C ALA A 211 -11.18 13.94 -10.49
N GLY A 212 -10.32 14.68 -11.18
CA GLY A 212 -8.93 14.93 -10.79
C GLY A 212 -7.94 14.66 -11.92
N LYS A 213 -7.32 15.71 -12.47
CA LYS A 213 -6.22 15.56 -13.46
C LYS A 213 -4.94 15.20 -12.71
N SER A 214 -4.54 13.94 -12.75
CA SER A 214 -3.16 13.56 -12.40
C SER A 214 -2.23 14.09 -13.49
N LYS A 215 -1.63 15.24 -13.26
CA LYS A 215 -0.54 15.73 -14.12
C LYS A 215 0.73 15.06 -13.60
N MET A 216 1.29 14.10 -14.35
CA MET A 216 2.65 13.66 -14.09
C MET A 216 3.57 14.85 -14.38
N ASN A 217 4.19 15.35 -13.32
CA ASN A 217 5.15 16.45 -13.41
C ASN A 217 6.52 15.88 -13.81
N LEU A 218 7.28 16.61 -14.62
CA LEU A 218 8.66 16.26 -15.00
C LEU A 218 9.52 15.95 -13.76
N ALA A 219 9.29 16.66 -12.65
CA ALA A 219 9.96 16.41 -11.38
C ALA A 219 9.67 14.99 -10.81
N GLU A 220 8.45 14.48 -10.95
CA GLU A 220 8.09 13.11 -10.53
C GLU A 220 8.81 12.07 -11.40
N ALA A 221 8.89 12.29 -12.71
CA ALA A 221 9.62 11.40 -13.60
C ALA A 221 11.12 11.36 -13.28
N MET A 222 11.73 12.52 -13.04
CA MET A 222 13.13 12.63 -12.61
C MET A 222 13.36 11.97 -11.26
N GLY A 223 12.45 12.18 -10.30
CA GLY A 223 12.48 11.53 -8.99
C GLY A 223 12.43 9.99 -9.10
N TYR A 224 11.58 9.46 -9.98
CA TYR A 224 11.48 8.03 -10.22
C TYR A 224 12.78 7.45 -10.85
N LEU A 225 13.38 8.12 -11.82
CA LEU A 225 14.65 7.69 -12.41
C LEU A 225 15.78 7.68 -11.38
N LYS A 226 15.83 8.71 -10.51
CA LYS A 226 16.76 8.74 -9.38
C LYS A 226 16.53 7.55 -8.45
N GLN A 227 15.28 7.29 -8.06
CA GLN A 227 14.89 6.15 -7.22
C GLN A 227 15.37 4.82 -7.84
N LEU A 228 15.13 4.60 -9.13
CA LEU A 228 15.59 3.39 -9.82
C LEU A 228 17.11 3.23 -9.78
N ARG A 229 17.87 4.32 -9.98
CA ARG A 229 19.33 4.31 -9.90
C ARG A 229 19.80 3.94 -8.48
N ASP A 230 19.22 4.58 -7.47
CA ASP A 230 19.60 4.40 -6.08
C ASP A 230 19.25 2.96 -5.61
N LEU A 231 18.11 2.41 -6.03
CA LEU A 231 17.73 1.03 -5.75
C LEU A 231 18.60 0.01 -6.48
N ARG A 232 19.05 0.29 -7.71
CA ARG A 232 20.04 -0.56 -8.41
C ARG A 232 21.38 -0.61 -7.66
N ALA A 233 21.86 0.55 -7.20
CA ALA A 233 23.07 0.65 -6.41
C ALA A 233 22.93 -0.10 -5.07
N TYR A 234 21.81 0.09 -4.39
CA TYR A 234 21.49 -0.60 -3.14
C TYR A 234 21.46 -2.12 -3.32
N ARG A 235 20.72 -2.62 -4.32
CA ARG A 235 20.63 -4.06 -4.62
C ARG A 235 22.00 -4.69 -4.88
N ARG A 236 22.86 -4.01 -5.65
CA ARG A 236 24.24 -4.47 -5.93
C ARG A 236 25.09 -4.49 -4.66
N LYS A 237 25.07 -3.40 -3.88
CA LYS A 237 25.84 -3.25 -2.65
C LYS A 237 25.51 -4.34 -1.63
N HIS A 238 24.22 -4.61 -1.44
CA HIS A 238 23.72 -5.57 -0.44
C HIS A 238 23.48 -6.98 -1.00
N ARG A 239 23.82 -7.22 -2.28
CA ARG A 239 23.66 -8.53 -2.96
C ARG A 239 22.25 -9.10 -2.81
N ILE A 240 21.21 -8.24 -2.91
CA ILE A 240 19.82 -8.65 -2.75
C ILE A 240 19.44 -9.65 -3.86
N PRO A 241 18.98 -10.85 -3.51
CA PRO A 241 18.58 -11.86 -4.48
C PRO A 241 17.31 -11.46 -5.24
N THR A 242 17.02 -12.16 -6.31
CA THR A 242 15.70 -12.06 -6.97
C THR A 242 14.71 -12.93 -6.18
N PRO A 243 13.56 -12.41 -5.75
CA PRO A 243 12.58 -13.21 -5.02
C PRO A 243 11.96 -14.31 -5.89
N GLU A 244 11.50 -15.39 -5.27
CA GLU A 244 10.55 -16.30 -5.89
C GLU A 244 9.28 -15.51 -6.23
N TYR A 245 8.79 -15.62 -7.46
CA TYR A 245 7.68 -14.82 -7.95
C TYR A 245 6.56 -15.71 -8.52
N ARG A 246 5.32 -15.43 -8.10
CA ARG A 246 4.11 -16.12 -8.59
C ARG A 246 2.98 -15.12 -8.88
N THR A 247 2.05 -15.57 -9.71
CA THR A 247 0.76 -14.88 -9.95
C THR A 247 -0.38 -15.82 -9.56
N CYS A 248 -1.47 -15.26 -8.99
CA CYS A 248 -2.67 -16.02 -8.62
C CYS A 248 -3.85 -15.62 -9.50
#